data_a706e64fd08c2f972909b5ec334f71af
#
_entry.id   a706e64fd08c2f972909b5ec334f71af
#
_cell.length_a   1.000
_cell.length_b   1.000
_cell.length_c   1.000
_cell.angle_alpha   90.00
_cell.angle_beta   90.00
_cell.angle_gamma   90.00
#
_symmetry.space_group_name_H-M   'P 1'
#
loop_
_entity.id
_entity.type
_entity.pdbx_description
1 polymer ?
#
loop_
_entity_poly.entity_id
_entity_poly.type
_entity_poly.pdbx_seq_one_letter_code
_entity_poly.pdbx_strand_id
1 'polypeptide(L)'
;MEEKELQARVMDARSGVRHPETGEDIVKLGLVRVEECTPERVVVELSKRGPNDPFGKSLMRTVRVALAVVVGEEHVEVRLAPLQPRKEGSADAHGGGVGDVQNIIVVGSGKGGVGKSTISVNLAVALARKGYKVGLLDADIFGPSMHIMLGVSNWQPRMKSVGGEDVIVPVEAYGVKLLSMGFFVPAGDALVWRGPMASNALKQLIHQGFWGELDYLLIDMPPGTSDIHLTLVQELALTGAVIVTTPQNIAVADARKALSMFRGEGVNVPVLGVVENMAWFEPAELPGNKYYLFGRDGGKQFAEANGLALLGQVPLVQGIREGSDVGNPVATENSVLGKSFETLGEHLVEAVVKRNAELAPTRKVEVDQ
;
A
#
# COMPACT_ATOMS: atom_id res chain seq x y z
N MET A 1 7.78 36.09 -10.00
CA MET A 1 7.53 34.85 -10.75
C MET A 1 6.26 34.23 -10.17
N GLU A 2 5.30 33.88 -10.99
CA GLU A 2 4.08 33.23 -10.48
C GLU A 2 4.43 31.81 -10.01
N GLU A 3 3.78 31.36 -8.95
CA GLU A 3 4.07 30.07 -8.26
C GLU A 3 4.01 28.87 -9.22
N LYS A 4 3.08 28.89 -10.18
CA LYS A 4 2.96 27.84 -11.21
C LYS A 4 4.13 27.82 -12.19
N GLU A 5 4.67 28.96 -12.52
CA GLU A 5 5.83 29.08 -13.41
C GLU A 5 7.11 28.59 -12.72
N LEU A 6 7.24 28.88 -11.41
CA LEU A 6 8.31 28.39 -10.58
C LEU A 6 8.28 26.86 -10.46
N GLN A 7 7.13 26.29 -10.17
CA GLN A 7 6.94 24.84 -10.09
C GLN A 7 7.32 24.15 -11.40
N ALA A 8 6.89 24.67 -12.55
CA ALA A 8 7.25 24.13 -13.86
C ALA A 8 8.77 24.14 -14.10
N ARG A 9 9.45 25.22 -13.77
CA ARG A 9 10.91 25.35 -13.93
C ARG A 9 11.70 24.45 -12.97
N VAL A 10 11.23 24.30 -11.73
CA VAL A 10 11.82 23.37 -10.76
C VAL A 10 11.62 21.91 -11.23
N MET A 11 10.46 21.59 -11.81
CA MET A 11 10.18 20.28 -12.41
C MET A 11 11.12 19.97 -13.56
N ASP A 12 11.35 20.94 -14.45
CA ASP A 12 12.23 20.80 -15.61
C ASP A 12 13.70 20.68 -15.21
N ALA A 13 14.17 21.51 -14.28
CA ALA A 13 15.55 21.47 -13.80
C ALA A 13 15.95 20.14 -13.15
N ARG A 14 15.05 19.51 -12.40
CA ARG A 14 15.32 18.20 -11.78
C ARG A 14 15.31 17.05 -12.79
N SER A 15 14.51 17.14 -13.87
CA SER A 15 14.43 16.11 -14.92
C SER A 15 15.71 16.01 -15.78
N GLY A 16 16.61 16.99 -15.70
CA GLY A 16 17.93 16.95 -16.35
C GLY A 16 19.00 16.18 -15.57
N VAL A 17 18.75 15.81 -14.32
CA VAL A 17 19.74 15.12 -13.47
C VAL A 17 19.66 13.62 -13.69
N ARG A 18 20.80 13.01 -14.06
CA ARG A 18 20.91 11.57 -14.31
C ARG A 18 21.63 10.86 -13.18
N HIS A 19 21.17 9.64 -12.86
CA HIS A 19 21.82 8.78 -11.87
C HIS A 19 23.18 8.29 -12.42
N PRO A 20 24.30 8.43 -11.68
CA PRO A 20 25.63 8.12 -12.19
C PRO A 20 25.84 6.67 -12.62
N GLU A 21 25.14 5.73 -12.01
CA GLU A 21 25.27 4.30 -12.30
C GLU A 21 24.40 3.86 -13.48
N THR A 22 23.13 4.31 -13.52
CA THR A 22 22.17 3.82 -14.52
C THR A 22 22.07 4.73 -15.74
N GLY A 23 22.53 5.98 -15.65
CA GLY A 23 22.34 6.99 -16.70
C GLY A 23 20.89 7.46 -16.89
N GLU A 24 19.96 6.95 -16.09
CA GLU A 24 18.56 7.32 -16.14
C GLU A 24 18.26 8.59 -15.34
N ASP A 25 17.20 9.27 -15.71
CA ASP A 25 16.70 10.46 -15.05
C ASP A 25 16.21 10.12 -13.62
N ILE A 26 16.67 10.87 -12.61
CA ILE A 26 16.33 10.63 -11.19
C ILE A 26 14.84 10.82 -10.90
N VAL A 27 14.12 11.60 -11.71
CA VAL A 27 12.66 11.76 -11.61
C VAL A 27 11.96 10.49 -12.09
N LYS A 28 12.44 9.90 -13.21
CA LYS A 28 11.92 8.61 -13.72
C LYS A 28 12.23 7.47 -12.76
N LEU A 29 13.35 7.52 -12.05
CA LEU A 29 13.72 6.56 -11.02
C LEU A 29 12.98 6.77 -9.69
N GLY A 30 12.13 7.80 -9.57
CA GLY A 30 11.41 8.10 -8.34
C GLY A 30 12.30 8.54 -7.17
N LEU A 31 13.55 8.95 -7.44
CA LEU A 31 14.53 9.26 -6.40
C LEU A 31 14.44 10.70 -5.87
N VAL A 32 13.59 11.55 -6.43
CA VAL A 32 13.51 12.96 -6.07
C VAL A 32 12.07 13.42 -5.85
N ARG A 33 11.81 14.00 -4.69
CA ARG A 33 10.52 14.58 -4.30
C ARG A 33 10.68 16.05 -3.94
N VAL A 34 9.76 16.91 -4.39
CA VAL A 34 9.68 18.31 -3.96
C VAL A 34 8.73 18.40 -2.78
N GLU A 35 9.24 18.84 -1.62
CA GLU A 35 8.44 19.01 -0.41
C GLU A 35 7.85 20.41 -0.31
N GLU A 36 8.64 21.42 -0.70
CA GLU A 36 8.23 22.83 -0.67
C GLU A 36 8.75 23.52 -1.93
N CYS A 37 7.92 24.35 -2.56
CA CYS A 37 8.29 25.11 -3.76
C CYS A 37 7.69 26.51 -3.69
N THR A 38 8.38 27.42 -3.01
CA THR A 38 8.04 28.84 -2.94
C THR A 38 9.18 29.69 -3.51
N PRO A 39 8.95 30.95 -3.90
CA PRO A 39 10.04 31.83 -4.38
C PRO A 39 11.16 32.04 -3.38
N GLU A 40 10.88 31.87 -2.10
CA GLU A 40 11.80 32.10 -1.00
C GLU A 40 12.49 30.80 -0.54
N ARG A 41 11.92 29.64 -0.87
CA ARG A 41 12.45 28.33 -0.45
C ARG A 41 11.97 27.20 -1.33
N VAL A 42 12.93 26.41 -1.81
CA VAL A 42 12.67 25.14 -2.51
C VAL A 42 13.33 24.01 -1.72
N VAL A 43 12.52 23.11 -1.16
CA VAL A 43 12.97 21.94 -0.41
C VAL A 43 12.77 20.70 -1.25
N VAL A 44 13.82 19.95 -1.46
CA VAL A 44 13.81 18.71 -2.24
C VAL A 44 14.37 17.58 -1.40
N GLU A 45 13.63 16.50 -1.30
CA GLU A 45 14.05 15.26 -0.68
C GLU A 45 14.57 14.29 -1.74
N LEU A 46 15.75 13.70 -1.50
CA LEU A 46 16.37 12.68 -2.32
C LEU A 46 16.35 11.35 -1.60
N SER A 47 15.79 10.32 -2.24
CA SER A 47 15.86 8.95 -1.78
C SER A 47 17.11 8.27 -2.32
N LYS A 48 17.76 7.42 -1.50
CA LYS A 48 18.82 6.51 -1.95
C LYS A 48 18.19 5.26 -2.55
N ARG A 49 18.82 4.68 -3.57
CA ARG A 49 18.42 3.37 -4.13
C ARG A 49 18.60 2.22 -3.12
N GLY A 50 19.41 2.42 -2.11
CA GLY A 50 19.65 1.43 -1.06
C GLY A 50 20.60 1.98 0.02
N PRO A 51 20.80 1.24 1.13
CA PRO A 51 21.61 1.70 2.25
C PRO A 51 23.08 1.93 1.87
N ASN A 52 23.59 1.17 0.89
CA ASN A 52 24.97 1.26 0.40
C ASN A 52 25.11 2.07 -0.89
N ASP A 53 24.09 2.85 -1.29
CA ASP A 53 24.20 3.72 -2.46
C ASP A 53 25.26 4.79 -2.24
N PRO A 54 26.43 4.72 -2.95
CA PRO A 54 27.51 5.66 -2.77
C PRO A 54 27.22 7.02 -3.40
N PHE A 55 26.18 7.10 -4.24
CA PHE A 55 25.90 8.27 -5.07
C PHE A 55 24.99 9.30 -4.38
N GLY A 56 24.41 9.01 -3.22
CA GLY A 56 23.50 9.91 -2.53
C GLY A 56 24.06 11.32 -2.31
N LYS A 57 25.32 11.44 -1.88
CA LYS A 57 25.97 12.76 -1.69
C LYS A 57 26.27 13.49 -3.00
N SER A 58 26.65 12.76 -4.05
CA SER A 58 26.92 13.35 -5.38
C SER A 58 25.62 13.81 -6.04
N LEU A 59 24.55 13.03 -5.92
CA LEU A 59 23.21 13.39 -6.40
C LEU A 59 22.67 14.63 -5.69
N MET A 60 22.80 14.72 -4.36
CA MET A 60 22.43 15.93 -3.61
C MET A 60 23.11 17.18 -4.18
N ARG A 61 24.42 17.09 -4.44
CA ARG A 61 25.18 18.19 -5.00
C ARG A 61 24.71 18.57 -6.40
N THR A 62 24.47 17.57 -7.26
CA THR A 62 24.01 17.79 -8.63
C THR A 62 22.61 18.40 -8.67
N VAL A 63 21.68 17.90 -7.86
CA VAL A 63 20.32 18.46 -7.74
C VAL A 63 20.36 19.87 -7.18
N ARG A 64 21.18 20.13 -6.16
CA ARG A 64 21.35 21.49 -5.60
C ARG A 64 21.82 22.48 -6.65
N VAL A 65 22.85 22.11 -7.45
CA VAL A 65 23.38 22.96 -8.51
C VAL A 65 22.32 23.19 -9.60
N ALA A 66 21.59 22.15 -10.02
CA ALA A 66 20.53 22.28 -11.02
C ALA A 66 19.40 23.22 -10.57
N LEU A 67 19.00 23.16 -9.31
CA LEU A 67 17.95 24.01 -8.76
C LEU A 67 18.43 25.42 -8.44
N ALA A 68 19.71 25.58 -8.05
CA ALA A 68 20.31 26.89 -7.78
C ALA A 68 20.30 27.84 -9.00
N VAL A 69 20.38 27.28 -10.20
CA VAL A 69 20.21 28.04 -11.46
C VAL A 69 18.81 28.64 -11.61
N VAL A 70 17.81 28.03 -11.00
CA VAL A 70 16.38 28.44 -11.12
C VAL A 70 15.97 29.44 -10.05
N VAL A 71 16.42 29.23 -8.79
CA VAL A 71 15.92 30.01 -7.63
C VAL A 71 17.01 30.70 -6.81
N GLY A 72 18.28 30.50 -7.13
CA GLY A 72 19.39 30.99 -6.31
C GLY A 72 19.82 29.93 -5.27
N GLU A 73 21.15 29.93 -4.97
CA GLU A 73 21.72 28.89 -4.10
C GLU A 73 21.21 28.98 -2.64
N GLU A 74 20.95 30.18 -2.19
CA GLU A 74 20.46 30.48 -0.83
C GLU A 74 19.03 29.98 -0.56
N HIS A 75 18.25 29.73 -1.61
CA HIS A 75 16.84 29.27 -1.53
C HIS A 75 16.67 27.76 -1.71
N VAL A 76 17.75 27.02 -2.00
CA VAL A 76 17.70 25.59 -2.26
C VAL A 76 18.16 24.77 -1.06
N GLU A 77 17.28 23.95 -0.54
CA GLU A 77 17.58 22.95 0.46
C GLU A 77 17.36 21.55 -0.13
N VAL A 78 18.41 20.72 -0.17
CA VAL A 78 18.30 19.31 -0.60
C VAL A 78 18.59 18.43 0.61
N ARG A 79 17.64 17.58 0.96
CA ARG A 79 17.74 16.62 2.05
C ARG A 79 17.86 15.20 1.49
N LEU A 80 18.59 14.34 2.19
CA LEU A 80 18.46 12.90 1.98
C LEU A 80 17.31 12.40 2.82
N ALA A 81 16.40 11.64 2.20
CA ALA A 81 15.39 10.91 2.94
C ALA A 81 16.08 10.09 4.04
N PRO A 82 15.58 10.15 5.29
CA PRO A 82 16.11 9.29 6.32
C PRO A 82 15.93 7.85 5.86
N LEU A 83 17.03 7.11 5.80
CA LEU A 83 16.95 5.66 5.61
C LEU A 83 16.09 5.12 6.73
N GLN A 84 14.91 4.58 6.41
CA GLN A 84 14.18 3.80 7.39
C GLN A 84 15.13 2.71 7.89
N PRO A 85 15.27 2.51 9.21
CA PRO A 85 16.18 1.52 9.74
C PRO A 85 15.81 0.17 9.12
N ARG A 86 16.74 -0.37 8.32
CA ARG A 86 16.64 -1.71 7.79
C ARG A 86 16.48 -2.62 9.01
N LYS A 87 15.39 -3.39 9.09
CA LYS A 87 15.34 -4.51 10.01
C LYS A 87 16.55 -5.38 9.67
N GLU A 88 17.52 -5.48 10.58
CA GLU A 88 18.57 -6.49 10.49
C GLU A 88 17.90 -7.86 10.68
N GLY A 89 17.28 -8.34 9.60
CA GLY A 89 16.88 -9.72 9.45
C GLY A 89 17.93 -10.36 8.59
N SER A 90 18.64 -11.30 9.17
CA SER A 90 19.65 -12.20 8.63
C SER A 90 19.88 -12.07 7.12
N ALA A 91 21.13 -11.71 6.76
CA ALA A 91 21.64 -11.73 5.40
C ALA A 91 21.79 -13.19 4.90
N ASP A 92 20.68 -13.86 4.73
CA ASP A 92 20.55 -15.05 3.91
C ASP A 92 19.51 -14.75 2.84
N ALA A 93 19.98 -14.17 1.73
CA ALA A 93 19.24 -13.93 0.51
C ALA A 93 18.94 -15.27 -0.17
N HIS A 94 18.04 -16.07 0.43
CA HIS A 94 17.83 -17.43 -0.07
C HIS A 94 16.37 -17.84 0.18
N GLY A 95 15.63 -18.00 -0.89
CA GLY A 95 14.33 -18.61 -0.81
C GLY A 95 13.15 -17.62 -0.87
N GLY A 96 11.96 -18.16 -0.75
CA GLY A 96 10.72 -17.41 -0.65
C GLY A 96 10.55 -16.73 0.71
N GLY A 97 9.46 -15.96 0.84
CA GLY A 97 9.06 -15.36 2.10
C GLY A 97 9.14 -13.85 2.13
N VAL A 98 8.84 -13.31 3.29
CA VAL A 98 8.68 -11.85 3.52
C VAL A 98 9.88 -11.21 4.21
N GLY A 99 11.03 -11.88 4.24
CA GLY A 99 12.24 -11.42 4.96
C GLY A 99 12.73 -10.04 4.53
N ASP A 100 12.63 -9.71 3.26
CA ASP A 100 13.07 -8.45 2.68
C ASP A 100 11.94 -7.41 2.54
N VAL A 101 10.79 -7.62 3.17
CA VAL A 101 9.67 -6.69 3.17
C VAL A 101 9.80 -5.72 4.34
N GLN A 102 9.81 -4.41 4.05
CA GLN A 102 9.98 -3.39 5.08
C GLN A 102 8.71 -3.19 5.93
N ASN A 103 7.56 -3.08 5.28
CA ASN A 103 6.28 -2.83 5.94
C ASN A 103 5.23 -3.83 5.48
N ILE A 104 4.68 -4.59 6.41
CA ILE A 104 3.58 -5.54 6.16
C ILE A 104 2.30 -4.97 6.76
N ILE A 105 1.34 -4.66 5.92
CA ILE A 105 0.10 -3.99 6.31
C ILE A 105 -1.08 -4.87 5.95
N VAL A 106 -1.90 -5.20 6.92
CA VAL A 106 -3.17 -5.90 6.68
C VAL A 106 -4.28 -4.91 6.42
N VAL A 107 -5.13 -5.21 5.44
CA VAL A 107 -6.37 -4.49 5.19
C VAL A 107 -7.52 -5.37 5.63
N GLY A 108 -8.21 -4.95 6.65
CA GLY A 108 -9.28 -5.69 7.28
C GLY A 108 -10.62 -4.96 7.26
N SER A 109 -11.69 -5.70 7.46
CA SER A 109 -13.04 -5.15 7.62
C SER A 109 -13.86 -6.01 8.57
N GLY A 110 -14.75 -5.38 9.30
CA GLY A 110 -15.64 -6.10 10.23
C GLY A 110 -16.70 -6.94 9.55
N LYS A 111 -17.06 -6.66 8.28
CA LYS A 111 -18.06 -7.39 7.50
C LYS A 111 -17.71 -7.39 6.02
N GLY A 112 -18.31 -8.32 5.28
CA GLY A 112 -18.23 -8.37 3.83
C GLY A 112 -18.99 -7.25 3.14
N GLY A 113 -18.62 -6.94 1.87
CA GLY A 113 -19.34 -5.99 1.03
C GLY A 113 -19.02 -4.52 1.28
N VAL A 114 -18.04 -4.18 2.14
CA VAL A 114 -17.61 -2.79 2.35
C VAL A 114 -16.61 -2.28 1.31
N GLY A 115 -16.20 -3.13 0.36
CA GLY A 115 -15.24 -2.79 -0.69
C GLY A 115 -13.78 -2.85 -0.26
N LYS A 116 -13.46 -3.68 0.74
CA LYS A 116 -12.11 -3.90 1.26
C LYS A 116 -11.10 -4.18 0.13
N SER A 117 -11.36 -5.20 -0.71
CA SER A 117 -10.46 -5.61 -1.80
C SER A 117 -10.29 -4.52 -2.87
N THR A 118 -11.35 -3.74 -3.15
CA THR A 118 -11.26 -2.57 -4.04
C THR A 118 -10.32 -1.51 -3.47
N ILE A 119 -10.39 -1.24 -2.17
CA ILE A 119 -9.45 -0.32 -1.50
C ILE A 119 -8.04 -0.89 -1.54
N SER A 120 -7.84 -2.17 -1.21
CA SER A 120 -6.53 -2.83 -1.21
C SER A 120 -5.83 -2.76 -2.56
N VAL A 121 -6.54 -3.10 -3.66
CA VAL A 121 -6.00 -3.07 -5.02
C VAL A 121 -5.62 -1.64 -5.43
N ASN A 122 -6.54 -0.69 -5.30
CA ASN A 122 -6.28 0.68 -5.73
C ASN A 122 -5.20 1.36 -4.88
N LEU A 123 -5.13 1.05 -3.58
CA LEU A 123 -4.08 1.54 -2.69
C LEU A 123 -2.70 0.97 -3.10
N ALA A 124 -2.61 -0.34 -3.41
CA ALA A 124 -1.38 -0.97 -3.90
C ALA A 124 -0.89 -0.32 -5.21
N VAL A 125 -1.80 -0.13 -6.17
CA VAL A 125 -1.49 0.53 -7.45
C VAL A 125 -1.07 1.99 -7.24
N ALA A 126 -1.75 2.74 -6.36
CA ALA A 126 -1.40 4.11 -6.04
C ALA A 126 0.02 4.23 -5.43
N LEU A 127 0.38 3.32 -4.52
CA LEU A 127 1.73 3.25 -3.95
C LEU A 127 2.78 2.89 -5.01
N ALA A 128 2.50 1.91 -5.89
CA ALA A 128 3.40 1.53 -6.97
C ALA A 128 3.64 2.69 -7.95
N ARG A 129 2.61 3.45 -8.30
CA ARG A 129 2.73 4.67 -9.13
C ARG A 129 3.57 5.77 -8.49
N LYS A 130 3.66 5.79 -7.17
CA LYS A 130 4.56 6.69 -6.42
C LYS A 130 6.01 6.19 -6.38
N GLY A 131 6.30 5.05 -7.00
CA GLY A 131 7.64 4.48 -7.09
C GLY A 131 8.01 3.52 -5.96
N TYR A 132 7.08 3.17 -5.08
CA TYR A 132 7.31 2.13 -4.06
C TYR A 132 7.28 0.74 -4.69
N LYS A 133 8.12 -0.17 -4.16
CA LYS A 133 8.06 -1.59 -4.46
C LYS A 133 6.93 -2.21 -3.65
N VAL A 134 5.86 -2.63 -4.31
CA VAL A 134 4.62 -3.06 -3.65
C VAL A 134 4.30 -4.50 -3.98
N GLY A 135 4.00 -5.26 -2.94
CA GLY A 135 3.35 -6.57 -3.01
C GLY A 135 1.90 -6.49 -2.53
N LEU A 136 1.07 -7.35 -3.08
CA LEU A 136 -0.32 -7.54 -2.70
C LEU A 136 -0.61 -9.03 -2.54
N LEU A 137 -1.03 -9.43 -1.34
CA LEU A 137 -1.46 -10.78 -1.04
C LEU A 137 -2.97 -10.80 -0.81
N ASP A 138 -3.68 -11.52 -1.67
CA ASP A 138 -5.11 -11.79 -1.50
C ASP A 138 -5.28 -13.03 -0.63
N ALA A 139 -5.59 -12.81 0.64
CA ALA A 139 -5.80 -13.84 1.64
C ALA A 139 -7.29 -14.18 1.84
N ASP A 140 -8.20 -13.61 1.04
CA ASP A 140 -9.62 -13.96 1.07
C ASP A 140 -9.87 -15.26 0.29
N ILE A 141 -9.77 -16.37 0.99
CA ILE A 141 -9.85 -17.72 0.41
C ILE A 141 -11.25 -18.03 -0.10
N PHE A 142 -12.28 -17.43 0.51
CA PHE A 142 -13.67 -17.70 0.20
C PHE A 142 -14.22 -16.86 -0.95
N GLY A 143 -13.57 -15.73 -1.24
CA GLY A 143 -13.97 -14.81 -2.30
C GLY A 143 -12.79 -14.07 -2.92
N PRO A 144 -11.74 -14.78 -3.37
CA PRO A 144 -10.58 -14.12 -3.93
C PRO A 144 -10.98 -13.36 -5.20
N SER A 145 -10.61 -12.09 -5.28
CA SER A 145 -11.07 -11.20 -6.36
C SER A 145 -9.96 -10.36 -6.99
N MET A 146 -8.80 -10.27 -6.36
CA MET A 146 -7.76 -9.35 -6.81
C MET A 146 -7.14 -9.71 -8.16
N HIS A 147 -7.08 -11.00 -8.51
CA HIS A 147 -6.63 -11.44 -9.83
C HIS A 147 -7.56 -10.97 -10.95
N ILE A 148 -8.87 -10.84 -10.67
CA ILE A 148 -9.85 -10.25 -11.59
C ILE A 148 -9.64 -8.74 -11.67
N MET A 149 -9.56 -8.06 -10.52
CA MET A 149 -9.43 -6.60 -10.44
C MET A 149 -8.12 -6.06 -11.05
N LEU A 150 -7.07 -6.89 -11.14
CA LEU A 150 -5.81 -6.55 -11.81
C LEU A 150 -5.69 -7.11 -13.24
N GLY A 151 -6.75 -7.74 -13.77
CA GLY A 151 -6.78 -8.24 -15.14
C GLY A 151 -5.87 -9.45 -15.41
N VAL A 152 -5.52 -10.23 -14.39
CA VAL A 152 -4.57 -11.35 -14.47
C VAL A 152 -5.21 -12.71 -14.17
N SER A 153 -6.51 -12.85 -14.39
CA SER A 153 -7.28 -14.08 -14.10
C SER A 153 -6.76 -15.31 -14.82
N ASN A 154 -6.14 -15.15 -16.00
CA ASN A 154 -5.61 -16.25 -16.79
C ASN A 154 -4.16 -16.62 -16.42
N TRP A 155 -3.56 -15.92 -15.44
CA TRP A 155 -2.22 -16.23 -14.99
C TRP A 155 -2.21 -17.52 -14.16
N GLN A 156 -1.18 -18.34 -14.38
CA GLN A 156 -0.97 -19.56 -13.60
C GLN A 156 0.29 -19.43 -12.75
N PRO A 157 0.25 -19.82 -11.49
CA PRO A 157 1.40 -19.81 -10.60
C PRO A 157 2.56 -20.58 -11.20
N ARG A 158 3.75 -19.98 -11.23
CA ARG A 158 4.99 -20.62 -11.67
C ARG A 158 5.86 -20.86 -10.46
N MET A 159 6.44 -22.06 -10.41
CA MET A 159 7.46 -22.39 -9.43
C MET A 159 8.84 -22.11 -10.03
N LYS A 160 9.75 -21.61 -9.20
CA LYS A 160 11.16 -21.40 -9.52
C LYS A 160 11.99 -21.94 -8.37
N SER A 161 13.07 -22.65 -8.66
CA SER A 161 14.03 -23.05 -7.62
C SER A 161 15.04 -21.94 -7.41
N VAL A 162 15.16 -21.47 -6.17
CA VAL A 162 16.10 -20.44 -5.74
C VAL A 162 16.82 -20.95 -4.50
N GLY A 163 18.15 -21.06 -4.55
CA GLY A 163 18.94 -21.59 -3.44
C GLY A 163 18.61 -23.04 -3.03
N GLY A 164 17.96 -23.82 -3.90
CA GLY A 164 17.51 -25.19 -3.62
C GLY A 164 16.10 -25.28 -3.02
N GLU A 165 15.41 -24.15 -2.82
CA GLU A 165 14.02 -24.08 -2.40
C GLU A 165 13.10 -23.72 -3.56
N ASP A 166 11.94 -24.37 -3.64
CA ASP A 166 10.93 -24.05 -4.62
C ASP A 166 10.07 -22.89 -4.14
N VAL A 167 10.04 -21.80 -4.92
CA VAL A 167 9.31 -20.58 -4.61
C VAL A 167 8.24 -20.30 -5.65
N ILE A 168 7.16 -19.65 -5.22
CA ILE A 168 6.03 -19.23 -6.05
C ILE A 168 6.32 -17.83 -6.59
N VAL A 169 6.41 -17.68 -7.90
CA VAL A 169 6.67 -16.38 -8.53
C VAL A 169 5.38 -15.56 -8.58
N PRO A 170 5.32 -14.37 -7.96
CA PRO A 170 4.18 -13.48 -8.08
C PRO A 170 3.96 -13.02 -9.53
N VAL A 171 2.71 -12.78 -9.91
CA VAL A 171 2.42 -12.05 -11.15
C VAL A 171 2.61 -10.56 -10.92
N GLU A 172 3.12 -9.85 -11.92
CA GLU A 172 3.27 -8.40 -11.88
C GLU A 172 2.21 -7.72 -12.76
N ALA A 173 1.43 -6.83 -12.16
CA ALA A 173 0.46 -6.01 -12.86
C ALA A 173 0.46 -4.60 -12.26
N TYR A 174 0.48 -3.57 -13.11
CA TYR A 174 0.50 -2.15 -12.68
C TYR A 174 1.62 -1.78 -11.69
N GLY A 175 2.78 -2.47 -11.77
CA GLY A 175 3.90 -2.29 -10.84
C GLY A 175 3.72 -2.95 -9.47
N VAL A 176 2.68 -3.79 -9.30
CA VAL A 176 2.37 -4.53 -8.09
C VAL A 176 2.65 -6.02 -8.29
N LYS A 177 3.38 -6.65 -7.37
CA LYS A 177 3.54 -8.10 -7.29
C LYS A 177 2.33 -8.72 -6.59
N LEU A 178 1.56 -9.56 -7.28
CA LEU A 178 0.36 -10.19 -6.74
C LEU A 178 0.54 -11.69 -6.53
N LEU A 179 0.16 -12.18 -5.36
CA LEU A 179 -0.25 -13.56 -5.13
C LEU A 179 -1.69 -13.56 -4.61
N SER A 180 -2.53 -14.39 -5.21
CA SER A 180 -3.94 -14.53 -4.83
C SER A 180 -4.30 -15.99 -4.67
N MET A 181 -5.10 -16.29 -3.66
CA MET A 181 -5.71 -17.62 -3.52
C MET A 181 -6.55 -17.99 -4.75
N GLY A 182 -7.05 -16.99 -5.49
CA GLY A 182 -7.80 -17.21 -6.73
C GLY A 182 -7.02 -17.91 -7.85
N PHE A 183 -5.69 -17.87 -7.82
CA PHE A 183 -4.88 -18.60 -8.81
C PHE A 183 -4.86 -20.13 -8.60
N PHE A 184 -5.26 -20.58 -7.43
CA PHE A 184 -5.23 -21.99 -7.03
C PHE A 184 -6.61 -22.63 -6.99
N VAL A 185 -7.65 -21.84 -7.25
CA VAL A 185 -9.05 -22.31 -7.30
C VAL A 185 -9.51 -22.32 -8.75
N PRO A 186 -9.84 -23.48 -9.34
CA PRO A 186 -10.39 -23.52 -10.69
C PRO A 186 -11.69 -22.70 -10.78
N ALA A 187 -11.84 -21.93 -11.86
CA ALA A 187 -13.05 -21.17 -12.10
C ALA A 187 -14.26 -22.12 -12.21
N GLY A 188 -15.25 -21.92 -11.36
CA GLY A 188 -16.48 -22.72 -11.34
C GLY A 188 -16.50 -23.92 -10.36
N ASP A 189 -15.39 -24.23 -9.73
CA ASP A 189 -15.34 -25.26 -8.70
C ASP A 189 -15.59 -24.64 -7.31
N ALA A 190 -16.63 -25.12 -6.64
CA ALA A 190 -16.82 -24.86 -5.22
C ALA A 190 -15.86 -25.75 -4.40
N LEU A 191 -14.59 -25.38 -4.35
CA LEU A 191 -13.64 -26.02 -3.44
C LEU A 191 -14.10 -25.73 -1.99
N VAL A 192 -14.50 -26.79 -1.29
CA VAL A 192 -14.81 -26.68 0.13
C VAL A 192 -13.49 -26.59 0.90
N TRP A 193 -12.99 -25.39 1.04
CA TRP A 193 -11.85 -25.12 1.91
C TRP A 193 -12.23 -25.38 3.36
N ARG A 194 -11.60 -26.38 3.97
CA ARG A 194 -11.67 -26.55 5.42
C ARG A 194 -10.64 -25.63 6.06
N GLY A 195 -10.93 -25.06 7.23
CA GLY A 195 -10.08 -24.08 7.90
C GLY A 195 -8.56 -24.42 7.90
N PRO A 196 -8.15 -25.64 8.29
CA PRO A 196 -6.73 -26.01 8.26
C PRO A 196 -6.08 -25.99 6.87
N MET A 197 -6.83 -26.40 5.82
CA MET A 197 -6.32 -26.35 4.45
C MET A 197 -6.12 -24.91 3.98
N ALA A 198 -7.07 -24.05 4.29
CA ALA A 198 -7.03 -22.64 4.00
C ALA A 198 -5.83 -21.95 4.66
N SER A 199 -5.62 -22.19 5.95
CA SER A 199 -4.47 -21.66 6.69
C SER A 199 -3.14 -22.17 6.13
N ASN A 200 -3.04 -23.45 5.75
CA ASN A 200 -1.81 -24.00 5.18
C ASN A 200 -1.50 -23.41 3.79
N ALA A 201 -2.50 -23.24 2.93
CA ALA A 201 -2.30 -22.59 1.63
C ALA A 201 -1.84 -21.14 1.80
N LEU A 202 -2.43 -20.41 2.73
CA LEU A 202 -2.00 -19.04 3.05
C LEU A 202 -0.55 -18.99 3.56
N LYS A 203 -0.16 -19.92 4.46
CA LYS A 203 1.23 -20.06 4.92
C LYS A 203 2.19 -20.30 3.75
N GLN A 204 1.81 -21.14 2.78
CA GLN A 204 2.62 -21.36 1.58
C GLN A 204 2.80 -20.07 0.78
N LEU A 205 1.76 -19.27 0.54
CA LEU A 205 1.87 -17.99 -0.17
C LEU A 205 2.76 -16.99 0.56
N ILE A 206 2.71 -17.00 1.89
CA ILE A 206 3.55 -16.13 2.74
C ILE A 206 5.02 -16.55 2.66
N HIS A 207 5.30 -17.84 2.87
CA HIS A 207 6.67 -18.35 3.05
C HIS A 207 7.34 -18.75 1.74
N GLN A 208 6.58 -19.23 0.74
CA GLN A 208 7.10 -19.64 -0.56
C GLN A 208 6.92 -18.57 -1.64
N GLY A 209 6.20 -17.47 -1.38
CA GLY A 209 6.10 -16.35 -2.30
C GLY A 209 7.46 -15.71 -2.54
N PHE A 210 7.89 -15.59 -3.80
CA PHE A 210 9.13 -14.89 -4.17
C PHE A 210 8.89 -13.38 -4.20
N TRP A 211 8.72 -12.79 -3.00
CA TRP A 211 8.42 -11.38 -2.86
C TRP A 211 9.63 -10.49 -3.15
N GLY A 212 10.83 -10.89 -2.71
CA GLY A 212 12.05 -10.10 -2.77
C GLY A 212 11.94 -8.80 -1.97
N GLU A 213 12.75 -7.82 -2.32
CA GLU A 213 12.69 -6.50 -1.65
C GLU A 213 11.39 -5.78 -1.96
N LEU A 214 10.62 -5.44 -0.92
CA LEU A 214 9.41 -4.62 -0.99
C LEU A 214 9.45 -3.52 0.07
N ASP A 215 8.95 -2.33 -0.30
CA ASP A 215 8.68 -1.25 0.66
C ASP A 215 7.38 -1.55 1.43
N TYR A 216 6.38 -2.08 0.73
CA TYR A 216 5.07 -2.41 1.29
C TYR A 216 4.57 -3.75 0.77
N LEU A 217 4.09 -4.60 1.67
CA LEU A 217 3.25 -5.75 1.36
C LEU A 217 1.88 -5.50 1.96
N LEU A 218 0.89 -5.27 1.10
CA LEU A 218 -0.51 -5.19 1.51
C LEU A 218 -1.12 -6.58 1.52
N ILE A 219 -1.86 -6.92 2.57
CA ILE A 219 -2.55 -8.21 2.71
C ILE A 219 -4.03 -7.96 2.86
N ASP A 220 -4.81 -8.37 1.87
CA ASP A 220 -6.27 -8.31 1.91
C ASP A 220 -6.80 -9.49 2.70
N MET A 221 -7.36 -9.20 3.87
CA MET A 221 -7.86 -10.23 4.78
C MET A 221 -9.28 -10.68 4.38
N PRO A 222 -9.71 -11.90 4.72
CA PRO A 222 -11.12 -12.24 4.65
C PRO A 222 -11.95 -11.32 5.55
N PRO A 223 -13.24 -11.14 5.26
CA PRO A 223 -14.11 -10.32 6.11
C PRO A 223 -14.35 -10.97 7.48
N GLY A 224 -14.58 -10.12 8.48
CA GLY A 224 -14.88 -10.57 9.84
C GLY A 224 -13.63 -10.88 10.68
N THR A 225 -13.72 -11.86 11.56
CA THR A 225 -12.68 -12.27 12.51
C THR A 225 -12.63 -13.81 12.55
N SER A 226 -11.86 -14.41 11.66
CA SER A 226 -11.70 -15.86 11.52
C SER A 226 -10.30 -16.33 11.95
N ASP A 227 -10.07 -17.65 12.02
CA ASP A 227 -8.78 -18.25 12.31
C ASP A 227 -7.66 -17.80 11.35
N ILE A 228 -8.02 -17.39 10.14
CA ILE A 228 -7.06 -16.84 9.15
C ILE A 228 -6.42 -15.56 9.67
N HIS A 229 -7.15 -14.71 10.38
CA HIS A 229 -6.61 -13.49 10.99
C HIS A 229 -5.54 -13.82 12.04
N LEU A 230 -5.79 -14.83 12.87
CA LEU A 230 -4.82 -15.29 13.85
C LEU A 230 -3.60 -15.91 13.16
N THR A 231 -3.81 -16.70 12.11
CA THR A 231 -2.70 -17.27 11.32
C THR A 231 -1.79 -16.17 10.78
N LEU A 232 -2.35 -15.09 10.20
CA LEU A 232 -1.54 -13.96 9.68
C LEU A 232 -0.72 -13.28 10.76
N VAL A 233 -1.30 -13.04 11.93
CA VAL A 233 -0.61 -12.39 13.06
C VAL A 233 0.52 -13.28 13.62
N GLN A 234 0.32 -14.60 13.63
CA GLN A 234 1.32 -15.56 14.08
C GLN A 234 2.47 -15.74 13.09
N GLU A 235 2.17 -15.75 11.79
CA GLU A 235 3.17 -15.96 10.74
C GLU A 235 3.95 -14.70 10.38
N LEU A 236 3.41 -13.51 10.63
CA LEU A 236 3.95 -12.24 10.14
C LEU A 236 4.16 -11.22 11.27
N ALA A 237 5.26 -10.51 11.20
CA ALA A 237 5.50 -9.31 12.00
C ALA A 237 4.78 -8.11 11.35
N LEU A 238 3.48 -7.95 11.60
CA LEU A 238 2.67 -6.93 10.96
C LEU A 238 3.08 -5.52 11.41
N THR A 239 3.36 -4.63 10.48
CA THR A 239 3.63 -3.21 10.76
C THR A 239 2.37 -2.53 11.29
N GLY A 240 1.21 -2.87 10.73
CA GLY A 240 -0.07 -2.36 11.21
C GLY A 240 -1.25 -2.82 10.37
N ALA A 241 -2.43 -2.36 10.77
CA ALA A 241 -3.70 -2.67 10.13
C ALA A 241 -4.41 -1.42 9.64
N VAL A 242 -5.09 -1.51 8.50
CA VAL A 242 -6.05 -0.53 7.99
C VAL A 242 -7.44 -1.13 8.10
N ILE A 243 -8.39 -0.40 8.68
CA ILE A 243 -9.79 -0.84 8.79
C ILE A 243 -10.61 -0.14 7.72
N VAL A 244 -11.26 -0.93 6.85
CA VAL A 244 -12.21 -0.44 5.84
C VAL A 244 -13.63 -0.61 6.35
N THR A 245 -14.43 0.45 6.29
CA THR A 245 -15.85 0.43 6.66
C THR A 245 -16.67 1.31 5.71
N THR A 246 -17.99 1.24 5.81
CA THR A 246 -18.92 2.19 5.19
C THR A 246 -19.59 3.04 6.26
N PRO A 247 -20.27 4.17 5.92
CA PRO A 247 -20.90 5.03 6.93
C PRO A 247 -22.01 4.39 7.75
N GLN A 248 -22.55 3.24 7.32
CA GLN A 248 -23.68 2.56 7.97
C GLN A 248 -23.35 2.15 9.40
N ASN A 249 -24.25 2.39 10.34
CA ASN A 249 -24.09 2.00 11.74
C ASN A 249 -23.76 0.50 11.93
N ILE A 250 -24.35 -0.37 11.13
CA ILE A 250 -24.07 -1.83 11.17
C ILE A 250 -22.62 -2.10 10.75
N ALA A 251 -22.14 -1.45 9.70
CA ALA A 251 -20.74 -1.63 9.24
C ALA A 251 -19.75 -1.08 10.29
N VAL A 252 -20.06 0.06 10.88
CA VAL A 252 -19.27 0.66 11.97
C VAL A 252 -19.27 -0.24 13.22
N ALA A 253 -20.40 -0.86 13.56
CA ALA A 253 -20.46 -1.81 14.67
C ALA A 253 -19.54 -3.02 14.45
N ASP A 254 -19.49 -3.54 13.22
CA ASP A 254 -18.57 -4.63 12.88
C ASP A 254 -17.11 -4.16 12.78
N ALA A 255 -16.85 -2.93 12.31
CA ALA A 255 -15.51 -2.34 12.34
C ALA A 255 -14.96 -2.23 13.77
N ARG A 256 -15.82 -2.00 14.78
CA ARG A 256 -15.41 -2.04 16.19
C ARG A 256 -14.92 -3.42 16.63
N LYS A 257 -15.54 -4.50 16.11
CA LYS A 257 -15.09 -5.88 16.40
C LYS A 257 -13.69 -6.13 15.77
N ALA A 258 -13.48 -5.68 14.53
CA ALA A 258 -12.17 -5.75 13.90
C ALA A 258 -11.11 -4.96 14.67
N LEU A 259 -11.44 -3.75 15.13
CA LEU A 259 -10.55 -2.97 15.98
C LEU A 259 -10.21 -3.68 17.29
N SER A 260 -11.22 -4.26 17.95
CA SER A 260 -11.01 -5.03 19.18
C SER A 260 -10.12 -6.24 18.96
N MET A 261 -10.25 -6.92 17.81
CA MET A 261 -9.38 -8.03 17.46
C MET A 261 -7.93 -7.58 17.31
N PHE A 262 -7.66 -6.50 16.57
CA PHE A 262 -6.29 -6.01 16.39
C PHE A 262 -5.65 -5.50 17.68
N ARG A 263 -6.45 -4.92 18.58
CA ARG A 263 -6.00 -4.43 19.90
C ARG A 263 -6.00 -5.50 20.99
N GLY A 264 -6.56 -6.69 20.72
CA GLY A 264 -6.71 -7.75 21.69
C GLY A 264 -5.38 -8.26 22.27
N GLU A 265 -5.44 -8.77 23.50
CA GLU A 265 -4.29 -9.43 24.13
C GLU A 265 -3.79 -10.60 23.25
N GLY A 266 -2.48 -10.66 23.05
CA GLY A 266 -1.86 -11.66 22.17
C GLY A 266 -1.88 -11.35 20.68
N VAL A 267 -2.59 -10.30 20.20
CA VAL A 267 -2.56 -9.82 18.80
C VAL A 267 -1.75 -8.53 18.69
N ASN A 268 -2.16 -7.51 19.42
CA ASN A 268 -1.48 -6.23 19.61
C ASN A 268 -0.90 -5.61 18.31
N VAL A 269 -1.71 -5.60 17.23
CA VAL A 269 -1.35 -5.00 15.95
C VAL A 269 -1.78 -3.54 15.93
N PRO A 270 -0.86 -2.58 15.71
CA PRO A 270 -1.21 -1.17 15.61
C PRO A 270 -2.20 -0.92 14.47
N VAL A 271 -3.28 -0.16 14.74
CA VAL A 271 -4.20 0.26 13.70
C VAL A 271 -3.75 1.61 13.16
N LEU A 272 -3.32 1.63 11.90
CA LEU A 272 -2.77 2.80 11.20
C LEU A 272 -3.85 3.84 10.91
N GLY A 273 -5.07 3.38 10.67
CA GLY A 273 -6.21 4.25 10.44
C GLY A 273 -7.41 3.55 9.84
N VAL A 274 -8.40 4.37 9.51
CA VAL A 274 -9.71 3.95 8.96
C VAL A 274 -9.88 4.53 7.57
N VAL A 275 -10.40 3.72 6.64
CA VAL A 275 -10.89 4.18 5.33
C VAL A 275 -12.41 4.06 5.33
N GLU A 276 -13.10 5.18 5.15
CA GLU A 276 -14.54 5.18 4.94
C GLU A 276 -14.84 5.07 3.45
N ASN A 277 -15.22 3.88 3.01
CA ASN A 277 -15.61 3.63 1.62
C ASN A 277 -17.11 3.85 1.42
N MET A 278 -17.53 4.12 0.18
CA MET A 278 -18.92 4.43 -0.16
C MET A 278 -19.48 5.60 0.66
N ALA A 279 -18.62 6.59 0.97
CA ALA A 279 -18.94 7.70 1.86
C ALA A 279 -20.08 8.58 1.31
N TRP A 280 -20.19 8.71 -0.01
CA TRP A 280 -21.29 9.34 -0.74
C TRP A 280 -21.40 8.74 -2.13
N PHE A 281 -22.55 8.84 -2.72
CA PHE A 281 -22.76 8.59 -4.15
C PHE A 281 -22.66 9.90 -4.93
N GLU A 282 -21.93 9.88 -6.03
CA GLU A 282 -21.80 11.01 -6.95
C GLU A 282 -22.15 10.53 -8.35
N PRO A 283 -23.32 10.93 -8.89
CA PRO A 283 -23.74 10.57 -10.25
C PRO A 283 -22.80 11.22 -11.28
N ALA A 284 -22.47 10.51 -12.34
CA ALA A 284 -21.65 11.03 -13.43
C ALA A 284 -22.32 12.23 -14.15
N GLU A 285 -23.66 12.23 -14.22
CA GLU A 285 -24.48 13.29 -14.84
C GLU A 285 -24.56 14.57 -14.01
N LEU A 286 -24.26 14.49 -12.71
CA LEU A 286 -24.35 15.59 -11.76
C LEU A 286 -23.08 15.70 -10.91
N PRO A 287 -21.92 15.98 -11.50
CA PRO A 287 -20.66 16.05 -10.78
C PRO A 287 -20.71 17.13 -9.67
N GLY A 288 -20.16 16.80 -8.51
CA GLY A 288 -20.19 17.66 -7.33
C GLY A 288 -21.43 17.49 -6.43
N ASN A 289 -22.46 16.79 -6.89
CA ASN A 289 -23.64 16.50 -6.07
C ASN A 289 -23.43 15.20 -5.27
N LYS A 290 -23.40 15.30 -3.94
CA LYS A 290 -23.16 14.18 -3.03
C LYS A 290 -24.45 13.70 -2.40
N TYR A 291 -24.76 12.42 -2.58
CA TYR A 291 -25.90 11.73 -1.97
C TYR A 291 -25.41 10.71 -0.93
N TYR A 292 -25.80 10.87 0.30
CA TYR A 292 -25.34 10.03 1.42
C TYR A 292 -26.24 8.81 1.60
N LEU A 293 -26.17 7.87 0.64
CA LEU A 293 -27.05 6.69 0.59
C LEU A 293 -26.89 5.75 1.79
N PHE A 294 -25.68 5.70 2.35
CA PHE A 294 -25.31 4.82 3.47
C PHE A 294 -25.14 5.56 4.79
N GLY A 295 -25.61 6.81 4.90
CA GLY A 295 -25.35 7.68 6.03
C GLY A 295 -24.13 8.57 5.78
N ARG A 296 -23.76 9.37 6.75
CA ARG A 296 -22.72 10.37 6.63
C ARG A 296 -21.72 10.27 7.76
N ASP A 297 -20.41 10.27 7.42
CA ASP A 297 -19.28 10.38 8.34
C ASP A 297 -19.21 9.29 9.45
N GLY A 298 -19.87 8.13 9.26
CA GLY A 298 -19.90 7.08 10.28
C GLY A 298 -18.52 6.48 10.55
N GLY A 299 -17.72 6.25 9.48
CA GLY A 299 -16.34 5.80 9.61
C GLY A 299 -15.42 6.88 10.18
N LYS A 300 -15.64 8.15 9.81
CA LYS A 300 -14.94 9.30 10.39
C LYS A 300 -15.18 9.42 11.89
N GLN A 301 -16.44 9.38 12.32
CA GLN A 301 -16.81 9.43 13.73
C GLN A 301 -16.24 8.22 14.49
N PHE A 302 -16.22 7.05 13.86
CA PHE A 302 -15.60 5.86 14.43
C PHE A 302 -14.09 6.05 14.63
N ALA A 303 -13.38 6.62 13.67
CA ALA A 303 -11.96 6.93 13.78
C ALA A 303 -11.71 7.91 14.93
N GLU A 304 -12.41 9.03 14.96
CA GLU A 304 -12.30 10.06 15.99
C GLU A 304 -12.58 9.50 17.40
N ALA A 305 -13.66 8.74 17.57
CA ALA A 305 -14.04 8.14 18.86
C ALA A 305 -13.02 7.13 19.41
N ASN A 306 -12.14 6.58 18.54
CA ASN A 306 -11.13 5.59 18.93
C ASN A 306 -9.70 6.11 18.86
N GLY A 307 -9.50 7.41 18.62
CA GLY A 307 -8.18 8.03 18.49
C GLY A 307 -7.38 7.53 17.28
N LEU A 308 -8.09 7.15 16.18
CA LEU A 308 -7.49 6.66 14.95
C LEU A 308 -7.47 7.76 13.89
N ALA A 309 -6.50 7.70 12.97
CA ALA A 309 -6.50 8.53 11.78
C ALA A 309 -7.63 8.12 10.82
N LEU A 310 -8.31 9.09 10.23
CA LEU A 310 -9.11 8.85 9.01
C LEU A 310 -8.16 8.99 7.82
N LEU A 311 -7.81 7.87 7.18
CA LEU A 311 -6.90 7.88 6.02
C LEU A 311 -7.56 8.46 4.79
N GLY A 312 -8.88 8.29 4.65
CA GLY A 312 -9.63 8.87 3.56
C GLY A 312 -11.08 8.45 3.51
N GLN A 313 -11.84 9.19 2.71
CA GLN A 313 -13.23 8.89 2.35
C GLN A 313 -13.29 8.66 0.84
N VAL A 314 -13.79 7.52 0.41
CA VAL A 314 -13.89 7.12 -1.00
C VAL A 314 -15.34 7.12 -1.44
N PRO A 315 -15.70 7.79 -2.54
CA PRO A 315 -17.08 7.81 -3.01
C PRO A 315 -17.53 6.48 -3.61
N LEU A 316 -18.83 6.26 -3.64
CA LEU A 316 -19.46 5.24 -4.46
C LEU A 316 -19.69 5.83 -5.85
N VAL A 317 -18.92 5.40 -6.85
CA VAL A 317 -19.03 5.84 -8.24
C VAL A 317 -18.92 4.65 -9.18
N GLN A 318 -19.59 4.78 -10.33
CA GLN A 318 -19.66 3.71 -11.33
C GLN A 318 -18.27 3.31 -11.84
N GLY A 319 -17.38 4.27 -12.08
CA GLY A 319 -16.04 4.01 -12.62
C GLY A 319 -15.17 3.10 -11.75
N ILE A 320 -15.32 3.13 -10.41
CA ILE A 320 -14.58 2.20 -9.54
C ILE A 320 -15.01 0.76 -9.78
N ARG A 321 -16.33 0.51 -9.91
CA ARG A 321 -16.87 -0.82 -10.21
C ARG A 321 -16.42 -1.28 -11.60
N GLU A 322 -16.63 -0.44 -12.61
CA GLU A 322 -16.30 -0.78 -14.00
C GLU A 322 -14.81 -1.07 -14.18
N GLY A 323 -13.93 -0.24 -13.59
CA GLY A 323 -12.50 -0.48 -13.60
C GLY A 323 -12.13 -1.82 -12.94
N SER A 324 -12.75 -2.14 -11.80
CA SER A 324 -12.54 -3.41 -11.10
C SER A 324 -13.01 -4.62 -11.94
N ASP A 325 -14.16 -4.50 -12.62
CA ASP A 325 -14.74 -5.60 -13.41
C ASP A 325 -13.92 -5.92 -14.67
N VAL A 326 -13.26 -4.92 -15.26
CA VAL A 326 -12.43 -5.09 -16.47
C VAL A 326 -10.95 -5.25 -16.19
N GLY A 327 -10.54 -5.28 -14.92
CA GLY A 327 -9.14 -5.45 -14.52
C GLY A 327 -8.28 -4.20 -14.75
N ASN A 328 -8.88 -3.02 -14.71
CA ASN A 328 -8.22 -1.72 -14.84
C ASN A 328 -8.53 -0.82 -13.63
N PRO A 329 -7.78 -0.95 -12.52
CA PRO A 329 -8.02 -0.17 -11.30
C PRO A 329 -8.00 1.34 -11.55
N VAL A 330 -8.95 2.10 -10.99
CA VAL A 330 -9.04 3.55 -11.20
C VAL A 330 -7.83 4.33 -10.69
N ALA A 331 -7.06 3.77 -9.78
CA ALA A 331 -5.78 4.33 -9.34
C ALA A 331 -4.74 4.43 -10.47
N THR A 332 -4.93 3.75 -11.62
CA THR A 332 -4.10 3.90 -12.82
C THR A 332 -4.34 5.22 -13.55
N GLU A 333 -5.49 5.83 -13.33
CA GLU A 333 -5.94 7.00 -14.06
C GLU A 333 -5.44 8.32 -13.45
N ASN A 334 -5.27 9.34 -14.29
CA ASN A 334 -5.04 10.72 -13.85
C ASN A 334 -6.37 11.48 -13.61
N SER A 335 -7.41 10.75 -13.19
CA SER A 335 -8.73 11.28 -12.86
C SER A 335 -8.79 11.81 -11.42
N VAL A 336 -9.89 12.48 -11.06
CA VAL A 336 -10.15 12.90 -9.66
C VAL A 336 -10.17 11.69 -8.73
N LEU A 337 -10.71 10.56 -9.21
CA LEU A 337 -10.75 9.30 -8.44
C LEU A 337 -9.36 8.71 -8.25
N GLY A 338 -8.55 8.65 -9.31
CA GLY A 338 -7.16 8.21 -9.22
C GLY A 338 -6.37 9.04 -8.20
N LYS A 339 -6.53 10.36 -8.22
CA LYS A 339 -5.93 11.26 -7.23
C LYS A 339 -6.42 11.03 -5.81
N SER A 340 -7.68 10.64 -5.62
CA SER A 340 -8.18 10.29 -4.28
C SER A 340 -7.46 9.08 -3.71
N PHE A 341 -7.14 8.08 -4.53
CA PHE A 341 -6.33 6.93 -4.11
C PHE A 341 -4.85 7.28 -3.92
N GLU A 342 -4.30 8.22 -4.71
CA GLU A 342 -2.95 8.76 -4.47
C GLU A 342 -2.86 9.43 -3.10
N THR A 343 -3.84 10.27 -2.74
CA THR A 343 -3.93 10.91 -1.42
C THR A 343 -4.10 9.88 -0.30
N LEU A 344 -4.94 8.85 -0.52
CA LEU A 344 -5.08 7.76 0.43
C LEU A 344 -3.75 7.03 0.67
N GLY A 345 -2.97 6.80 -0.40
CA GLY A 345 -1.63 6.23 -0.32
C GLY A 345 -0.66 7.11 0.47
N GLU A 346 -0.71 8.44 0.29
CA GLU A 346 0.09 9.40 1.06
C GLU A 346 -0.22 9.31 2.56
N HIS A 347 -1.49 9.37 2.91
CA HIS A 347 -1.90 9.27 4.33
C HIS A 347 -1.52 7.92 4.94
N LEU A 348 -1.56 6.82 4.16
CA LEU A 348 -1.07 5.54 4.66
C LEU A 348 0.44 5.58 4.92
N VAL A 349 1.23 6.13 3.99
CA VAL A 349 2.68 6.27 4.15
C VAL A 349 3.01 7.12 5.39
N GLU A 350 2.33 8.25 5.57
CA GLU A 350 2.48 9.10 6.76
C GLU A 350 2.17 8.35 8.06
N ALA A 351 1.08 7.57 8.07
CA ALA A 351 0.70 6.77 9.23
C ALA A 351 1.74 5.68 9.54
N VAL A 352 2.32 5.04 8.52
CA VAL A 352 3.41 4.05 8.67
C VAL A 352 4.68 4.72 9.21
N VAL A 353 5.09 5.86 8.64
CA VAL A 353 6.27 6.61 9.11
C VAL A 353 6.10 7.01 10.57
N LYS A 354 4.95 7.57 10.94
CA LYS A 354 4.64 7.94 12.32
C LYS A 354 4.71 6.71 13.24
N ARG A 355 4.04 5.62 12.86
CA ARG A 355 4.06 4.37 13.64
C ARG A 355 5.49 3.86 13.85
N ASN A 356 6.32 3.85 12.81
CA ASN A 356 7.70 3.36 12.87
C ASN A 356 8.62 4.26 13.70
N ALA A 357 8.30 5.54 13.83
CA ALA A 357 9.00 6.47 14.70
C ALA A 357 8.60 6.33 16.18
N GLU A 358 7.32 6.03 16.46
CA GLU A 358 6.76 6.00 17.80
C GLU A 358 6.81 4.61 18.46
N LEU A 359 6.79 3.54 17.69
CA LEU A 359 6.67 2.17 18.18
C LEU A 359 7.86 1.31 17.76
N ALA A 360 8.28 0.41 18.64
CA ALA A 360 9.27 -0.60 18.31
C ALA A 360 8.84 -1.47 17.11
N PRO A 361 9.80 -2.09 16.37
CA PRO A 361 9.48 -3.06 15.33
C PRO A 361 8.56 -4.15 15.88
N THR A 362 7.51 -4.48 15.11
CA THR A 362 6.59 -5.56 15.46
C THR A 362 7.32 -6.90 15.45
N ARG A 363 6.94 -7.79 16.35
CA ARG A 363 7.39 -9.18 16.40
C ARG A 363 6.24 -10.10 16.05
N LYS A 364 6.55 -11.28 15.58
CA LYS A 364 5.55 -12.36 15.45
C LYS A 364 4.93 -12.63 16.82
N VAL A 365 3.64 -12.92 16.82
CA VAL A 365 2.95 -13.26 18.06
C VAL A 365 3.24 -14.73 18.39
N GLU A 366 3.86 -14.99 19.51
CA GLU A 366 3.98 -16.32 20.06
C GLU A 366 2.70 -16.61 20.86
N VAL A 367 1.92 -17.59 20.42
CA VAL A 367 0.76 -18.07 21.18
C VAL A 367 1.23 -19.28 21.97
N ASP A 368 1.25 -19.15 23.29
CA ASP A 368 1.42 -20.29 24.18
C ASP A 368 0.33 -21.31 23.89
N GLN A 369 0.72 -22.54 23.57
CA GLN A 369 -0.18 -23.66 23.27
C GLN A 369 -0.84 -24.19 24.52
#